data_4c3b918a1c21b5fa97801816a4ab5b54
#
_entry.id   4c3b918a1c21b5fa97801816a4ab5b54
#
_cell.length_a   1.000
_cell.length_b   1.000
_cell.length_c   1.000
_cell.angle_alpha   90.00
_cell.angle_beta   90.00
_cell.angle_gamma   90.00
#
_symmetry.space_group_name_H-M   'P 1'
#
loop_
_entity.id
_entity.type
_entity.pdbx_description
1 polymer ?
#
loop_
_entity_poly.entity_id
_entity_poly.type
_entity_poly.pdbx_seq_one_letter_code
_entity_poly.pdbx_strand_id
1 'polypeptide(L)'
;EIITNGDVLTSKKLQELYLANVSKVLVSMYDGPEQIEKFQEIARQANVPSEMFILRDRWYDKHNDFGVKLTNRAGTIKVGNQEEIDKNKKCYYPAYQFLIDWNGNIFLCPQDWQRRVTMGNMMQETISEIWNGKILNKFRKDLLLGKRCSNPCTKCNADGTLLGENHAKKWKSI
;
A
#
# COMPACT_ATOMS: atom_id res chain seq x y z
N GLU A 1 5.12 -8.07 -7.42
CA GLU A 1 4.84 -6.71 -7.92
C GLU A 1 5.78 -5.70 -7.28
N ILE A 2 6.34 -4.80 -8.09
CA ILE A 2 7.17 -3.67 -7.62
C ILE A 2 6.45 -2.38 -7.99
N ILE A 3 6.38 -1.42 -7.05
CA ILE A 3 5.88 -0.07 -7.29
C ILE A 3 7.02 0.91 -7.02
N THR A 4 7.32 1.79 -7.98
CA THR A 4 8.44 2.74 -7.91
C THR A 4 8.04 4.08 -8.54
N ASN A 5 8.76 5.16 -8.20
CA ASN A 5 8.70 6.42 -8.95
C ASN A 5 9.55 6.38 -10.24
N GLY A 6 10.39 5.36 -10.40
CA GLY A 6 11.19 5.15 -11.59
C GLY A 6 12.48 5.99 -11.68
N ASP A 7 12.82 6.82 -10.69
CA ASP A 7 13.96 7.75 -10.76
C ASP A 7 15.30 7.05 -11.12
N VAL A 8 15.50 5.87 -10.57
CA VAL A 8 16.72 5.08 -10.79
C VAL A 8 16.50 3.89 -11.73
N LEU A 9 15.35 3.84 -12.40
CA LEU A 9 15.02 2.75 -13.33
C LEU A 9 15.75 2.94 -14.64
N THR A 10 16.43 1.89 -15.09
CA THR A 10 17.07 1.81 -16.41
C THR A 10 16.52 0.60 -17.17
N SER A 11 16.71 0.57 -18.49
CA SER A 11 16.34 -0.59 -19.31
C SER A 11 17.02 -1.88 -18.82
N LYS A 12 18.30 -1.80 -18.43
CA LYS A 12 19.03 -2.93 -17.85
C LYS A 12 18.37 -3.43 -16.56
N LYS A 13 18.06 -2.54 -15.61
CA LYS A 13 17.37 -2.92 -14.35
C LYS A 13 16.01 -3.53 -14.60
N LEU A 14 15.24 -2.98 -15.53
CA LEU A 14 13.93 -3.52 -15.87
C LEU A 14 14.06 -4.93 -16.46
N GLN A 15 15.03 -5.16 -17.32
CA GLN A 15 15.32 -6.49 -17.88
C GLN A 15 15.78 -7.47 -16.79
N GLU A 16 16.66 -7.06 -15.87
CA GLU A 16 17.08 -7.88 -14.73
C GLU A 16 15.91 -8.29 -13.84
N LEU A 17 14.95 -7.38 -13.58
CA LEU A 17 13.72 -7.68 -12.84
C LEU A 17 12.84 -8.70 -13.57
N TYR A 18 12.73 -8.60 -14.89
CA TYR A 18 12.01 -9.57 -15.70
C TYR A 18 12.65 -10.96 -15.63
N LEU A 19 13.95 -11.04 -15.79
CA LEU A 19 14.70 -12.29 -15.67
C LEU A 19 14.64 -12.91 -14.27
N ALA A 20 14.46 -12.07 -13.24
CA ALA A 20 14.22 -12.50 -11.86
C ALA A 20 12.74 -12.89 -11.57
N ASN A 21 11.92 -13.07 -12.62
CA ASN A 21 10.50 -13.44 -12.52
C ASN A 21 9.63 -12.43 -11.75
N VAL A 22 9.97 -11.16 -11.77
CA VAL A 22 9.06 -10.11 -11.30
C VAL A 22 7.90 -10.00 -12.28
N SER A 23 6.69 -10.25 -11.82
CA SER A 23 5.51 -10.31 -12.68
C SER A 23 4.98 -8.93 -13.08
N LYS A 24 5.20 -7.88 -12.27
CA LYS A 24 4.75 -6.52 -12.58
C LYS A 24 5.68 -5.47 -11.98
N VAL A 25 5.97 -4.45 -12.78
CA VAL A 25 6.62 -3.20 -12.36
C VAL A 25 5.69 -2.04 -12.69
N LEU A 26 5.24 -1.31 -11.67
CA LEU A 26 4.36 -0.17 -11.80
C LEU A 26 5.14 1.11 -11.50
N VAL A 27 5.23 1.99 -12.47
CA VAL A 27 5.89 3.29 -12.31
C VAL A 27 4.84 4.36 -12.04
N SER A 28 4.92 4.99 -10.86
CA SER A 28 4.10 6.16 -10.51
C SER A 28 4.82 7.43 -10.97
N MET A 29 4.30 8.08 -11.98
CA MET A 29 4.88 9.30 -12.58
C MET A 29 4.31 10.53 -11.86
N TYR A 30 5.18 11.32 -11.22
CA TYR A 30 4.78 12.47 -10.40
C TYR A 30 5.13 13.82 -11.02
N ASP A 31 6.08 13.88 -11.97
CA ASP A 31 6.62 15.15 -12.48
C ASP A 31 5.82 15.69 -13.66
N GLY A 32 5.18 14.82 -14.44
CA GLY A 32 4.34 15.24 -15.55
C GLY A 32 4.26 14.25 -16.70
N PRO A 33 3.50 14.59 -17.75
CA PRO A 33 3.26 13.71 -18.90
C PRO A 33 4.53 13.43 -19.72
N GLU A 34 5.56 14.26 -19.63
CA GLU A 34 6.85 14.07 -20.30
C GLU A 34 7.57 12.80 -19.82
N GLN A 35 7.23 12.30 -18.64
CA GLN A 35 7.76 11.03 -18.14
C GLN A 35 7.27 9.81 -18.94
N ILE A 36 6.14 9.92 -19.62
CA ILE A 36 5.55 8.81 -20.38
C ILE A 36 6.53 8.32 -21.44
N GLU A 37 7.01 9.22 -22.28
CA GLU A 37 7.93 8.87 -23.38
C GLU A 37 9.24 8.26 -22.86
N LYS A 38 9.80 8.87 -21.81
CA LYS A 38 11.00 8.36 -21.13
C LYS A 38 10.84 6.89 -20.69
N PHE A 39 9.72 6.59 -20.01
CA PHE A 39 9.52 5.24 -19.48
C PHE A 39 9.11 4.23 -20.56
N GLN A 40 8.41 4.66 -21.61
CA GLN A 40 8.12 3.82 -22.76
C GLN A 40 9.40 3.44 -23.50
N GLU A 41 10.37 4.37 -23.63
CA GLU A 41 11.66 4.08 -24.22
C GLU A 41 12.45 3.06 -23.38
N ILE A 42 12.46 3.21 -22.05
CA ILE A 42 13.09 2.23 -21.13
C ILE A 42 12.46 0.84 -21.34
N ALA A 43 11.14 0.74 -21.46
CA ALA A 43 10.47 -0.55 -21.68
C ALA A 43 10.80 -1.16 -23.03
N ARG A 44 10.84 -0.35 -24.10
CA ARG A 44 11.25 -0.81 -25.45
C ARG A 44 12.67 -1.37 -25.46
N GLN A 45 13.62 -0.65 -24.86
CA GLN A 45 15.01 -1.09 -24.79
C GLN A 45 15.20 -2.33 -23.91
N ALA A 46 14.40 -2.47 -22.85
CA ALA A 46 14.43 -3.65 -21.97
C ALA A 46 13.82 -4.89 -22.63
N ASN A 47 13.05 -4.72 -23.69
CA ASN A 47 12.35 -5.80 -24.40
C ASN A 47 11.55 -6.71 -23.45
N VAL A 48 10.75 -6.10 -22.56
CA VAL A 48 9.89 -6.80 -21.61
C VAL A 48 8.44 -6.82 -22.11
N PRO A 49 7.62 -7.81 -21.71
CA PRO A 49 6.20 -7.84 -22.03
C PRO A 49 5.47 -6.60 -21.56
N SER A 50 4.55 -6.08 -22.37
CA SER A 50 3.81 -4.84 -22.05
C SER A 50 2.94 -4.96 -20.79
N GLU A 51 2.43 -6.15 -20.52
CA GLU A 51 1.63 -6.46 -19.33
C GLU A 51 2.46 -6.45 -18.02
N MET A 52 3.79 -6.56 -18.13
CA MET A 52 4.68 -6.48 -16.99
C MET A 52 4.93 -5.03 -16.55
N PHE A 53 4.93 -4.08 -17.50
CA PHE A 53 5.36 -2.70 -17.24
C PHE A 53 4.19 -1.73 -17.36
N ILE A 54 3.78 -1.16 -16.22
CA ILE A 54 2.57 -0.34 -16.13
C ILE A 54 2.94 1.07 -15.67
N LEU A 55 2.55 2.07 -16.45
CA LEU A 55 2.68 3.47 -16.09
C LEU A 55 1.41 3.97 -15.40
N ARG A 56 1.58 4.73 -14.34
CA ARG A 56 0.49 5.34 -13.56
C ARG A 56 0.68 6.84 -13.47
N ASP A 57 -0.29 7.60 -13.98
CA ASP A 57 -0.33 9.04 -13.87
C ASP A 57 -0.60 9.44 -12.43
N ARG A 58 0.28 10.26 -11.85
CA ARG A 58 0.23 10.71 -10.45
C ARG A 58 0.65 12.17 -10.28
N TRP A 59 0.94 12.88 -11.39
CA TRP A 59 1.25 14.30 -11.33
C TRP A 59 0.01 15.13 -10.99
N TYR A 60 0.21 16.37 -10.54
CA TYR A 60 -0.89 17.28 -10.30
C TYR A 60 -1.52 17.75 -11.61
N ASP A 61 -2.83 17.56 -11.72
CA ASP A 61 -3.64 18.14 -12.79
C ASP A 61 -4.95 18.67 -12.17
N LYS A 62 -5.20 19.97 -12.33
CA LYS A 62 -6.40 20.63 -11.79
C LYS A 62 -7.72 20.14 -12.39
N HIS A 63 -7.67 19.46 -13.53
CA HIS A 63 -8.84 18.94 -14.26
C HIS A 63 -9.02 17.43 -14.13
N ASN A 64 -8.05 16.74 -13.54
CA ASN A 64 -8.09 15.29 -13.44
C ASN A 64 -7.38 14.82 -12.16
N ASP A 65 -8.08 14.12 -11.30
CA ASP A 65 -7.52 13.50 -10.09
C ASP A 65 -6.96 12.08 -10.34
N PHE A 66 -6.98 11.62 -11.58
CA PHE A 66 -6.56 10.28 -12.01
C PHE A 66 -7.18 9.16 -11.17
N GLY A 67 -8.37 9.38 -10.61
CA GLY A 67 -9.06 8.44 -9.73
C GLY A 67 -8.39 8.25 -8.37
N VAL A 68 -7.54 9.18 -7.94
CA VAL A 68 -6.83 9.09 -6.65
C VAL A 68 -7.70 9.61 -5.52
N LYS A 69 -8.32 8.70 -4.77
CA LYS A 69 -8.97 9.06 -3.51
C LYS A 69 -7.93 9.15 -2.39
N LEU A 70 -7.63 10.37 -1.97
CA LEU A 70 -6.70 10.60 -0.87
C LEU A 70 -7.33 10.23 0.47
N THR A 71 -6.55 9.57 1.32
CA THR A 71 -6.90 9.29 2.71
C THR A 71 -6.14 10.23 3.64
N ASN A 72 -6.65 10.43 4.86
CA ASN A 72 -6.01 11.31 5.84
C ASN A 72 -4.78 10.69 6.54
N ARG A 73 -4.28 9.55 6.05
CA ARG A 73 -3.14 8.82 6.60
C ARG A 73 -3.22 8.66 8.12
N ALA A 74 -4.34 8.08 8.56
CA ALA A 74 -4.66 7.88 9.98
C ALA A 74 -4.62 9.20 10.80
N GLY A 75 -5.09 10.29 10.19
CA GLY A 75 -5.14 11.62 10.80
C GLY A 75 -3.81 12.38 10.80
N THR A 76 -2.82 11.93 10.00
CA THR A 76 -1.52 12.61 9.89
C THR A 76 -1.57 13.81 8.95
N ILE A 77 -2.39 13.73 7.90
CA ILE A 77 -2.59 14.81 6.93
C ILE A 77 -4.05 15.26 6.90
N LYS A 78 -4.24 16.56 6.62
CA LYS A 78 -5.57 17.11 6.33
C LYS A 78 -5.83 16.95 4.83
N VAL A 79 -6.93 16.32 4.45
CA VAL A 79 -7.32 16.11 3.06
C VAL A 79 -8.70 16.75 2.86
N GLY A 80 -8.77 17.81 2.06
CA GLY A 80 -10.01 18.44 1.62
C GLY A 80 -11.04 18.70 2.74
N ASN A 81 -12.32 18.62 2.38
CA ASN A 81 -13.42 18.55 3.35
C ASN A 81 -13.34 17.20 4.06
N GLN A 82 -12.91 17.20 5.32
CA GLN A 82 -12.82 15.96 6.10
C GLN A 82 -14.24 15.41 6.31
N GLU A 83 -14.54 14.33 5.63
CA GLU A 83 -15.69 13.50 5.97
C GLU A 83 -15.58 13.11 7.46
N GLU A 84 -16.69 13.15 8.18
CA GLU A 84 -16.71 12.62 9.55
C GLU A 84 -16.20 11.18 9.53
N ILE A 85 -15.28 10.89 10.45
CA ILE A 85 -14.71 9.56 10.55
C ILE A 85 -15.78 8.63 11.12
N ASP A 86 -16.33 7.76 10.29
CA ASP A 86 -17.21 6.71 10.75
C ASP A 86 -16.43 5.70 11.60
N LYS A 87 -16.61 5.81 12.92
CA LYS A 87 -15.95 4.94 13.90
C LYS A 87 -16.46 3.51 13.88
N ASN A 88 -17.57 3.24 13.20
CA ASN A 88 -18.15 1.90 13.06
C ASN A 88 -17.82 1.26 11.72
N LYS A 89 -17.09 1.96 10.84
CA LYS A 89 -16.69 1.45 9.54
C LYS A 89 -15.65 0.35 9.69
N LYS A 90 -15.92 -0.80 9.09
CA LYS A 90 -14.95 -1.90 9.01
C LYS A 90 -13.68 -1.47 8.30
N CYS A 91 -12.57 -2.12 8.63
CA CYS A 91 -11.32 -1.94 7.93
C CYS A 91 -10.65 -3.29 7.69
N TYR A 92 -10.27 -3.52 6.44
CA TYR A 92 -9.75 -4.82 5.99
C TYR A 92 -8.23 -4.86 5.87
N TYR A 93 -7.51 -3.73 5.98
CA TYR A 93 -6.05 -3.70 5.82
C TYR A 93 -5.31 -4.80 6.60
N PRO A 94 -5.56 -5.03 7.90
CA PRO A 94 -4.83 -6.05 8.64
C PRO A 94 -5.15 -7.49 8.22
N ALA A 95 -6.18 -7.69 7.40
CA ALA A 95 -6.56 -9.01 6.93
C ALA A 95 -5.75 -9.47 5.70
N TYR A 96 -5.05 -8.56 5.01
CA TYR A 96 -4.33 -8.92 3.79
C TYR A 96 -2.93 -8.31 3.66
N GLN A 97 -2.57 -7.32 4.49
CA GLN A 97 -1.24 -6.70 4.42
C GLN A 97 -0.79 -6.07 5.72
N PHE A 98 0.50 -5.85 5.84
CA PHE A 98 1.17 -4.96 6.77
C PHE A 98 2.30 -4.22 6.04
N LEU A 99 2.89 -3.24 6.70
CA LEU A 99 4.01 -2.46 6.18
C LEU A 99 5.31 -2.91 6.86
N ILE A 100 6.38 -3.08 6.10
CA ILE A 100 7.73 -3.33 6.61
C ILE A 100 8.61 -2.14 6.26
N ASP A 101 9.36 -1.60 7.21
CA ASP A 101 10.36 -0.56 6.95
C ASP A 101 11.77 -1.15 6.71
N TRP A 102 12.71 -0.28 6.39
CA TRP A 102 14.09 -0.67 6.09
C TRP A 102 14.85 -1.27 7.28
N ASN A 103 14.39 -1.06 8.52
CA ASN A 103 14.94 -1.66 9.73
C ASN A 103 14.29 -3.01 10.08
N GLY A 104 13.38 -3.48 9.24
CA GLY A 104 12.62 -4.71 9.46
C GLY A 104 11.47 -4.57 10.44
N ASN A 105 11.15 -3.35 10.91
CA ASN A 105 9.97 -3.13 11.76
C ASN A 105 8.70 -3.32 10.95
N ILE A 106 7.75 -4.03 11.52
CA ILE A 106 6.45 -4.30 10.90
C ILE A 106 5.38 -3.45 11.56
N PHE A 107 4.64 -2.70 10.73
CA PHE A 107 3.57 -1.80 11.16
C PHE A 107 2.21 -2.30 10.69
N LEU A 108 1.16 -1.87 11.38
CA LEU A 108 -0.21 -2.32 11.18
C LEU A 108 -0.69 -2.21 9.73
N CYS A 109 -0.44 -1.07 9.08
CA CYS A 109 -0.89 -0.82 7.71
C CYS A 109 -0.18 0.40 7.10
N PRO A 110 -0.26 0.60 5.77
CA PRO A 110 0.36 1.73 5.09
C PRO A 110 -0.29 3.09 5.40
N GLN A 111 -1.38 3.13 6.16
CA GLN A 111 -2.01 4.39 6.60
C GLN A 111 -1.38 4.93 7.88
N ASP A 112 -0.69 4.11 8.67
CA ASP A 112 -0.03 4.55 9.91
C ASP A 112 1.32 5.24 9.64
N TRP A 113 1.27 6.40 9.01
CA TRP A 113 2.47 7.18 8.66
C TRP A 113 3.29 7.63 9.87
N GLN A 114 2.69 7.74 11.02
CA GLN A 114 3.41 8.07 12.27
C GLN A 114 3.99 6.82 12.95
N ARG A 115 3.82 5.62 12.37
CA ARG A 115 4.37 4.36 12.88
C ARG A 115 4.02 4.12 14.35
N ARG A 116 2.77 4.40 14.72
CA ARG A 116 2.28 4.34 16.11
C ARG A 116 2.16 2.93 16.66
N VAL A 117 1.99 1.95 15.77
CA VAL A 117 1.75 0.57 16.18
C VAL A 117 2.71 -0.36 15.45
N THR A 118 3.73 -0.80 16.19
CA THR A 118 4.68 -1.83 15.74
C THR A 118 4.13 -3.20 16.10
N MET A 119 4.11 -4.11 15.12
CA MET A 119 3.63 -5.48 15.27
C MET A 119 4.73 -6.45 15.69
N GLY A 120 5.98 -6.15 15.33
CA GLY A 120 7.16 -6.94 15.56
C GLY A 120 8.30 -6.48 14.66
N ASN A 121 9.38 -7.24 14.62
CA ASN A 121 10.54 -6.96 13.77
C ASN A 121 11.02 -8.24 13.10
N MET A 122 11.09 -8.25 11.77
CA MET A 122 11.48 -9.42 10.98
C MET A 122 12.95 -9.85 11.15
N MET A 123 13.78 -9.04 11.82
CA MET A 123 15.14 -9.43 12.20
C MET A 123 15.16 -10.25 13.50
N GLN A 124 14.03 -10.32 14.22
CA GLN A 124 13.91 -10.99 15.53
C GLN A 124 12.86 -12.11 15.53
N GLU A 125 11.84 -11.98 14.69
CA GLU A 125 10.69 -12.88 14.60
C GLU A 125 10.44 -13.24 13.14
N THR A 126 9.90 -14.41 12.87
CA THR A 126 9.47 -14.75 11.51
C THR A 126 8.21 -13.96 11.11
N ILE A 127 8.07 -13.73 9.81
CA ILE A 127 6.86 -13.09 9.25
C ILE A 127 5.59 -13.85 9.67
N SER A 128 5.65 -15.18 9.75
CA SER A 128 4.53 -16.02 10.17
C SER A 128 4.13 -15.80 11.63
N GLU A 129 5.10 -15.68 12.53
CA GLU A 129 4.85 -15.38 13.95
C GLU A 129 4.20 -14.02 14.12
N ILE A 130 4.75 -12.98 13.46
CA ILE A 130 4.20 -11.63 13.52
C ILE A 130 2.79 -11.59 12.88
N TRP A 131 2.60 -12.27 11.71
CA TRP A 131 1.31 -12.33 11.03
C TRP A 131 0.21 -12.98 11.85
N ASN A 132 0.54 -13.98 12.65
CA ASN A 132 -0.37 -14.68 13.55
C ASN A 132 -0.31 -14.16 14.99
N GLY A 133 0.45 -13.09 15.22
CA GLY A 133 0.68 -12.53 16.55
C GLY A 133 -0.58 -11.92 17.18
N LYS A 134 -0.61 -11.91 18.52
CA LYS A 134 -1.75 -11.44 19.32
C LYS A 134 -2.16 -10.01 19.00
N ILE A 135 -1.20 -9.11 18.73
CA ILE A 135 -1.45 -7.69 18.45
C ILE A 135 -2.23 -7.56 17.13
N LEU A 136 -1.74 -8.17 16.05
CA LEU A 136 -2.37 -8.09 14.74
C LEU A 136 -3.74 -8.76 14.73
N ASN A 137 -3.88 -9.90 15.41
CA ASN A 137 -5.16 -10.59 15.55
C ASN A 137 -6.21 -9.77 16.31
N LYS A 138 -5.78 -9.02 17.35
CA LYS A 138 -6.66 -8.09 18.05
C LYS A 138 -7.17 -7.00 17.11
N PHE A 139 -6.28 -6.37 16.32
CA PHE A 139 -6.69 -5.36 15.33
C PHE A 139 -7.62 -5.94 14.26
N ARG A 140 -7.35 -7.13 13.74
CA ARG A 140 -8.23 -7.83 12.79
C ARG A 140 -9.63 -7.99 13.35
N LYS A 141 -9.73 -8.56 14.54
CA LYS A 141 -11.01 -8.80 15.21
C LYS A 141 -11.78 -7.50 15.43
N ASP A 142 -11.14 -6.49 16.01
CA ASP A 142 -11.79 -5.21 16.29
C ASP A 142 -12.23 -4.50 15.00
N LEU A 143 -11.36 -4.41 14.00
CA LEU A 143 -11.64 -3.68 12.76
C LEU A 143 -12.64 -4.40 11.84
N LEU A 144 -12.68 -5.72 11.84
CA LEU A 144 -13.70 -6.50 11.13
C LEU A 144 -15.09 -6.36 11.75
N LEU A 145 -15.16 -6.05 13.05
CA LEU A 145 -16.40 -5.70 13.75
C LEU A 145 -16.75 -4.21 13.66
N GLY A 146 -15.95 -3.39 12.95
CA GLY A 146 -16.14 -1.95 12.85
C GLY A 146 -15.65 -1.18 14.09
N LYS A 147 -14.93 -1.81 15.00
CA LYS A 147 -14.45 -1.16 16.23
C LYS A 147 -13.12 -0.43 15.99
N ARG A 148 -13.18 0.88 15.83
CA ARG A 148 -11.99 1.74 15.63
C ARG A 148 -11.54 2.43 16.93
N CYS A 149 -11.46 1.68 18.02
CA CYS A 149 -11.22 2.22 19.37
C CYS A 149 -9.75 2.46 19.70
N SER A 150 -8.82 1.92 18.89
CA SER A 150 -7.37 2.02 19.15
C SER A 150 -6.67 2.91 18.13
N ASN A 151 -5.63 3.64 18.55
CA ASN A 151 -4.73 4.31 17.61
C ASN A 151 -4.06 3.28 16.69
N PRO A 152 -3.81 3.63 15.44
CA PRO A 152 -4.09 4.89 14.73
C PRO A 152 -5.50 4.96 14.12
N CYS A 153 -6.31 3.91 14.29
CA CYS A 153 -7.59 3.72 13.58
C CYS A 153 -8.68 4.71 14.00
N THR A 154 -8.61 5.26 15.21
CA THR A 154 -9.59 6.24 15.74
C THR A 154 -9.73 7.51 14.89
N LYS A 155 -8.66 7.88 14.17
CA LYS A 155 -8.59 9.09 13.33
C LYS A 155 -8.47 8.78 11.84
N CYS A 156 -8.62 7.51 11.43
CA CYS A 156 -8.37 7.06 10.07
C CYS A 156 -9.67 7.00 9.26
N ASN A 157 -9.68 7.57 8.05
CA ASN A 157 -10.79 7.48 7.11
C ASN A 157 -10.63 6.37 6.06
N ALA A 158 -9.53 5.63 6.06
CA ALA A 158 -9.30 4.51 5.14
C ALA A 158 -9.98 3.22 5.63
N ASP A 159 -10.31 2.33 4.71
CA ASP A 159 -11.04 1.09 5.00
C ASP A 159 -10.41 -0.19 4.40
N GLY A 160 -9.53 -0.06 3.41
CA GLY A 160 -8.87 -1.20 2.77
C GLY A 160 -9.82 -2.13 2.01
N THR A 161 -10.92 -1.61 1.48
CA THR A 161 -12.02 -2.41 0.90
C THR A 161 -11.66 -3.17 -0.37
N LEU A 162 -10.76 -2.65 -1.22
CA LEU A 162 -10.53 -3.16 -2.58
C LEU A 162 -10.15 -4.64 -2.66
N LEU A 163 -9.35 -5.13 -1.72
CA LEU A 163 -8.89 -6.53 -1.73
C LEU A 163 -9.25 -7.26 -0.42
N GLY A 164 -9.51 -6.49 0.63
CA GLY A 164 -9.50 -7.00 1.98
C GLY A 164 -10.73 -7.80 2.39
N GLU A 165 -11.90 -7.55 1.80
CA GLU A 165 -13.12 -8.25 2.20
C GLU A 165 -13.04 -9.75 1.92
N ASN A 166 -12.54 -10.13 0.76
CA ASN A 166 -12.38 -11.55 0.39
C ASN A 166 -11.34 -12.24 1.28
N HIS A 167 -10.26 -11.55 1.64
CA HIS A 167 -9.28 -12.06 2.59
C HIS A 167 -9.86 -12.17 4.00
N ALA A 168 -10.62 -11.18 4.44
CA ALA A 168 -11.25 -11.18 5.75
C ALA A 168 -12.25 -12.33 5.95
N LYS A 169 -12.96 -12.74 4.89
CA LYS A 169 -13.87 -13.91 4.94
C LYS A 169 -13.14 -15.20 5.31
N LYS A 170 -11.87 -15.33 4.93
CA LYS A 170 -11.02 -16.49 5.27
C LYS A 170 -10.57 -16.50 6.74
N TRP A 171 -10.63 -15.36 7.43
CA TRP A 171 -10.24 -15.23 8.83
C TRP A 171 -11.40 -15.43 9.80
N LYS A 172 -12.62 -15.70 9.32
CA LYS A 172 -13.78 -15.94 10.18
C LYS A 172 -13.73 -17.25 10.97
N SER A 173 -12.75 -18.08 10.68
CA SER A 173 -12.53 -19.38 11.34
C SER A 173 -11.41 -19.35 12.41
N ILE A 174 -10.89 -18.18 12.77
CA ILE A 174 -9.86 -17.99 13.80
C ILE A 174 -10.47 -17.47 15.09
#